data_05b4839419471782baa9e521414443e4
#
_entry.id   05b4839419471782baa9e521414443e4
#
_cell.length_a   1.000
_cell.length_b   1.000
_cell.length_c   1.000
_cell.angle_alpha   90.00
_cell.angle_beta   90.00
_cell.angle_gamma   90.00
#
_symmetry.space_group_name_H-M   'P 1'
#
loop_
_entity.id
_entity.type
_entity.pdbx_description
1 polymer ?
#
loop_
_entity_poly.entity_id
_entity_poly.type
_entity_poly.pdbx_seq_one_letter_code
_entity_poly.pdbx_strand_id
1 'polypeptide(L)'
;MTRLALTGTGYVGLTTGVCFAHLGHDVVCADIDAQKVAKLSRGEVPIVEHRLDELLAEGLRKGNLRFVVGAAAAVADAEIVFLCVPTPQGDDGSADLSYVEAAAAEIASALAYEAIVVNKSTVPVGSTRVVERVLKRPDVRVVSNPEFLREGSAVDDFLKPDRVVVGCEDRSAAIAVGALYDSVRAQVIVTDPASAETIKYAANAFLATKLSFVNAIAAICEGVGADVDDVMVGMGYDKRIGTEFLRPGPGWGGSCFDGSETLMIRDSFGPRVVRFDELPALPLADLEVLSWAPGQVIPEFQPALAVTERSYHGEMVTIRSKM
;
A
#
# COMPACT_ATOMS: atom_id res chain seq x y z
N MET A 1 -4.25 24.45 -6.45
CA MET A 1 -5.11 23.80 -5.46
C MET A 1 -6.22 23.10 -6.23
N THR A 2 -6.30 21.78 -6.19
CA THR A 2 -7.25 20.94 -6.93
C THR A 2 -8.17 20.26 -5.93
N ARG A 3 -9.44 20.06 -6.27
CA ARG A 3 -10.40 19.33 -5.45
C ARG A 3 -10.31 17.85 -5.77
N LEU A 4 -9.93 17.06 -4.78
CA LEU A 4 -9.70 15.63 -4.90
C LEU A 4 -10.71 14.84 -4.06
N ALA A 5 -11.17 13.73 -4.58
CA ALA A 5 -11.90 12.73 -3.81
C ALA A 5 -11.14 11.39 -3.83
N LEU A 6 -11.12 10.70 -2.70
CA LEU A 6 -10.55 9.36 -2.62
C LEU A 6 -11.62 8.40 -2.11
N THR A 7 -11.81 7.28 -2.80
CA THR A 7 -12.74 6.22 -2.40
C THR A 7 -11.96 5.07 -1.78
N GLY A 8 -12.28 4.75 -0.52
CA GLY A 8 -11.55 3.82 0.32
C GLY A 8 -10.45 4.51 1.13
N THR A 9 -10.51 4.33 2.47
CA THR A 9 -9.53 4.82 3.43
C THR A 9 -8.73 3.66 4.04
N GLY A 10 -8.40 2.67 3.21
CA GLY A 10 -7.39 1.67 3.52
C GLY A 10 -6.00 2.29 3.57
N TYR A 11 -4.98 1.46 3.67
CA TYR A 11 -3.59 1.91 3.76
C TYR A 11 -3.21 2.91 2.65
N VAL A 12 -3.48 2.54 1.39
CA VAL A 12 -3.16 3.37 0.22
C VAL A 12 -3.99 4.66 0.18
N GLY A 13 -5.32 4.54 0.35
CA GLY A 13 -6.20 5.70 0.21
C GLY A 13 -6.03 6.71 1.32
N LEU A 14 -5.88 6.27 2.58
CA LEU A 14 -5.66 7.17 3.70
C LEU A 14 -4.33 7.92 3.56
N THR A 15 -3.23 7.20 3.31
CA THR A 15 -1.91 7.81 3.13
C THR A 15 -1.91 8.78 1.95
N THR A 16 -2.47 8.38 0.81
CA THR A 16 -2.57 9.22 -0.39
C THR A 16 -3.36 10.50 -0.12
N GLY A 17 -4.54 10.39 0.52
CA GLY A 17 -5.40 11.54 0.81
C GLY A 17 -4.76 12.52 1.79
N VAL A 18 -4.17 12.01 2.85
CA VAL A 18 -3.46 12.83 3.85
C VAL A 18 -2.26 13.55 3.22
N CYS A 19 -1.48 12.86 2.40
CA CYS A 19 -0.33 13.45 1.72
C CYS A 19 -0.76 14.51 0.69
N PHE A 20 -1.80 14.30 -0.10
CA PHE A 20 -2.32 15.32 -1.01
C PHE A 20 -2.84 16.56 -0.26
N ALA A 21 -3.51 16.38 0.89
CA ALA A 21 -3.92 17.50 1.73
C ALA A 21 -2.72 18.28 2.26
N HIS A 22 -1.64 17.58 2.68
CA HIS A 22 -0.38 18.21 3.08
C HIS A 22 0.25 19.01 1.94
N LEU A 23 0.19 18.52 0.70
CA LEU A 23 0.66 19.24 -0.50
C LEU A 23 -0.22 20.43 -0.90
N GLY A 24 -1.32 20.68 -0.19
CA GLY A 24 -2.17 21.86 -0.36
C GLY A 24 -3.38 21.68 -1.27
N HIS A 25 -3.76 20.44 -1.59
CA HIS A 25 -5.01 20.16 -2.28
C HIS A 25 -6.21 20.12 -1.29
N ASP A 26 -7.43 20.31 -1.80
CA ASP A 26 -8.68 20.13 -1.03
C ASP A 26 -9.15 18.69 -1.23
N VAL A 27 -9.15 17.90 -0.16
CA VAL A 27 -9.28 16.44 -0.22
C VAL A 27 -10.47 15.95 0.58
N VAL A 28 -11.33 15.16 -0.06
CA VAL A 28 -12.42 14.43 0.60
C VAL A 28 -12.16 12.94 0.47
N CYS A 29 -11.97 12.26 1.59
CA CYS A 29 -11.82 10.81 1.63
C CYS A 29 -13.12 10.14 2.04
N ALA A 30 -13.59 9.16 1.27
CA ALA A 30 -14.80 8.39 1.53
C ALA A 30 -14.47 6.95 1.94
N ASP A 31 -15.24 6.43 2.86
CA ASP A 31 -15.24 5.00 3.20
C ASP A 31 -16.68 4.53 3.43
N ILE A 32 -16.93 3.25 3.27
CA ILE A 32 -18.23 2.64 3.57
C ILE A 32 -18.44 2.43 5.07
N ASP A 33 -17.37 2.35 5.84
CA ASP A 33 -17.37 2.15 7.29
C ASP A 33 -17.55 3.49 8.03
N ALA A 34 -18.77 3.73 8.51
CA ALA A 34 -19.10 4.93 9.26
C ALA A 34 -18.31 5.08 10.57
N GLN A 35 -17.92 3.97 11.23
CA GLN A 35 -17.14 4.04 12.47
C GLN A 35 -15.70 4.49 12.16
N LYS A 36 -15.12 3.98 11.09
CA LYS A 36 -13.79 4.37 10.61
C LYS A 36 -13.77 5.84 10.20
N VAL A 37 -14.78 6.30 9.43
CA VAL A 37 -14.95 7.71 9.07
C VAL A 37 -15.05 8.59 10.31
N ALA A 38 -15.85 8.19 11.32
CA ALA A 38 -15.96 8.93 12.57
C ALA A 38 -14.64 9.02 13.34
N LYS A 39 -13.82 7.95 13.38
CA LYS A 39 -12.49 7.95 13.99
C LYS A 39 -11.55 8.90 13.25
N LEU A 40 -11.43 8.76 11.94
CA LEU A 40 -10.59 9.61 11.10
C LEU A 40 -10.95 11.10 11.20
N SER A 41 -12.25 11.42 11.26
CA SER A 41 -12.74 12.80 11.43
C SER A 41 -12.36 13.41 12.79
N ARG A 42 -12.05 12.59 13.81
CA ARG A 42 -11.51 13.04 15.10
C ARG A 42 -9.99 13.03 15.17
N GLY A 43 -9.31 12.65 14.09
CA GLY A 43 -7.84 12.55 14.04
C GLY A 43 -7.29 11.22 14.56
N GLU A 44 -8.13 10.19 14.73
CA GLU A 44 -7.71 8.85 15.16
C GLU A 44 -7.30 8.01 13.94
N VAL A 45 -6.01 7.74 13.79
CA VAL A 45 -5.47 6.95 12.67
C VAL A 45 -5.55 5.46 12.98
N PRO A 46 -6.21 4.63 12.14
CA PRO A 46 -6.38 3.20 12.40
C PRO A 46 -5.19 2.33 11.94
N ILE A 47 -4.15 2.93 11.40
CA ILE A 47 -2.94 2.25 10.89
C ILE A 47 -1.71 2.87 11.51
N VAL A 48 -0.65 2.07 11.67
CA VAL A 48 0.64 2.57 12.17
C VAL A 48 1.52 2.94 10.97
N GLU A 49 1.76 4.24 10.81
CA GLU A 49 2.58 4.76 9.73
C GLU A 49 3.28 6.05 10.19
N HIS A 50 4.58 6.13 9.95
CA HIS A 50 5.38 7.26 10.40
C HIS A 50 4.82 8.60 9.91
N ARG A 51 4.59 9.57 10.80
CA ARG A 51 4.09 10.93 10.53
C ARG A 51 2.66 11.03 10.00
N LEU A 52 1.96 9.92 9.77
CA LEU A 52 0.62 9.97 9.19
C LEU A 52 -0.39 10.68 10.10
N ASP A 53 -0.30 10.47 11.42
CA ASP A 53 -1.12 11.12 12.44
C ASP A 53 -0.91 12.64 12.49
N GLU A 54 0.36 13.08 12.41
CA GLU A 54 0.71 14.49 12.36
C GLU A 54 0.10 15.20 11.14
N LEU A 55 0.26 14.60 9.96
CA LEU A 55 -0.23 15.16 8.69
C LEU A 55 -1.76 15.11 8.60
N LEU A 56 -2.39 14.07 9.13
CA LEU A 56 -3.84 13.98 9.23
C LEU A 56 -4.38 15.12 10.11
N ALA A 57 -3.81 15.31 11.31
CA ALA A 57 -4.18 16.39 12.22
C ALA A 57 -3.95 17.78 11.58
N GLU A 58 -2.88 17.92 10.80
CA GLU A 58 -2.60 19.14 10.02
C GLU A 58 -3.72 19.43 9.01
N GLY A 59 -4.10 18.44 8.18
CA GLY A 59 -5.13 18.59 7.16
C GLY A 59 -6.51 18.89 7.74
N LEU A 60 -6.89 18.23 8.84
CA LEU A 60 -8.14 18.51 9.56
C LEU A 60 -8.15 19.94 10.11
N ARG A 61 -7.07 20.38 10.73
CA ARG A 61 -6.94 21.75 11.29
C ARG A 61 -6.97 22.84 10.20
N LYS A 62 -6.37 22.60 9.04
CA LYS A 62 -6.41 23.49 7.89
C LYS A 62 -7.78 23.49 7.20
N GLY A 63 -8.62 22.48 7.44
CA GLY A 63 -9.93 22.31 6.82
C GLY A 63 -9.89 21.84 5.36
N ASN A 64 -8.72 21.43 4.86
CA ASN A 64 -8.53 20.92 3.50
C ASN A 64 -8.47 19.38 3.43
N LEU A 65 -8.76 18.69 4.52
CA LEU A 65 -8.96 17.23 4.58
C LEU A 65 -10.28 16.94 5.30
N ARG A 66 -11.15 16.17 4.68
CA ARG A 66 -12.45 15.76 5.23
C ARG A 66 -12.70 14.29 4.98
N PHE A 67 -13.51 13.68 5.85
CA PHE A 67 -13.92 12.27 5.73
C PHE A 67 -15.43 12.17 5.68
N VAL A 68 -15.96 11.37 4.75
CA VAL A 68 -17.40 11.18 4.56
C VAL A 68 -17.76 9.71 4.39
N VAL A 69 -19.00 9.34 4.69
CA VAL A 69 -19.52 7.99 4.45
C VAL A 69 -20.10 7.91 3.05
N GLY A 70 -19.69 6.93 2.27
CA GLY A 70 -20.15 6.69 0.89
C GLY A 70 -19.41 7.52 -0.16
N ALA A 71 -19.02 6.87 -1.24
CA ALA A 71 -18.19 7.48 -2.28
C ALA A 71 -18.93 8.58 -3.05
N ALA A 72 -20.21 8.40 -3.33
CA ALA A 72 -21.02 9.40 -4.04
C ALA A 72 -21.02 10.78 -3.36
N ALA A 73 -20.98 10.83 -2.01
CA ALA A 73 -20.94 12.07 -1.25
C ALA A 73 -19.64 12.85 -1.40
N ALA A 74 -18.53 12.15 -1.73
CA ALA A 74 -17.21 12.76 -1.86
C ALA A 74 -16.93 13.35 -3.24
N VAL A 75 -17.53 12.80 -4.30
CA VAL A 75 -17.09 13.03 -5.69
C VAL A 75 -17.82 14.16 -6.42
N ALA A 76 -18.92 14.68 -5.88
CA ALA A 76 -19.80 15.63 -6.56
C ALA A 76 -19.08 16.90 -7.05
N ASP A 77 -18.14 17.41 -6.27
CA ASP A 77 -17.39 18.63 -6.59
C ASP A 77 -15.91 18.33 -6.93
N ALA A 78 -15.53 17.06 -7.00
CA ALA A 78 -14.15 16.67 -7.23
C ALA A 78 -13.76 16.79 -8.72
N GLU A 79 -12.61 17.35 -8.98
CA GLU A 79 -12.01 17.40 -10.33
C GLU A 79 -11.31 16.08 -10.66
N ILE A 80 -10.71 15.46 -9.65
CA ILE A 80 -10.01 14.18 -9.79
C ILE A 80 -10.43 13.25 -8.65
N VAL A 81 -10.83 12.03 -9.00
CA VAL A 81 -11.33 11.01 -8.07
C VAL A 81 -10.43 9.79 -8.11
N PHE A 82 -9.87 9.40 -6.96
CA PHE A 82 -9.02 8.23 -6.83
C PHE A 82 -9.80 7.03 -6.31
N LEU A 83 -9.71 5.91 -7.01
CA LEU A 83 -10.18 4.60 -6.55
C LEU A 83 -9.04 3.92 -5.77
N CYS A 84 -9.22 3.81 -4.45
CA CYS A 84 -8.26 3.23 -3.50
C CYS A 84 -8.87 2.07 -2.73
N VAL A 85 -9.67 1.25 -3.40
CA VAL A 85 -10.40 0.12 -2.81
C VAL A 85 -9.57 -1.16 -2.84
N PRO A 86 -9.87 -2.15 -1.97
CA PRO A 86 -9.16 -3.42 -1.98
C PRO A 86 -9.31 -4.16 -3.31
N THR A 87 -8.29 -4.95 -3.64
CA THR A 87 -8.29 -5.90 -4.77
C THR A 87 -7.76 -7.24 -4.26
N PRO A 88 -8.52 -7.95 -3.42
CA PRO A 88 -8.05 -9.19 -2.83
C PRO A 88 -7.88 -10.27 -3.91
N GLN A 89 -7.13 -11.31 -3.56
CA GLN A 89 -6.98 -12.47 -4.42
C GLN A 89 -8.26 -13.30 -4.40
N GLY A 90 -8.76 -13.67 -5.56
CA GLY A 90 -9.86 -14.61 -5.72
C GLY A 90 -9.39 -16.06 -5.55
N ASP A 91 -10.33 -17.01 -5.47
CA ASP A 91 -10.06 -18.43 -5.28
C ASP A 91 -9.23 -19.05 -6.43
N ASP A 92 -9.28 -18.46 -7.61
CA ASP A 92 -8.52 -18.87 -8.79
C ASP A 92 -7.14 -18.21 -8.91
N GLY A 93 -6.75 -17.40 -7.90
CA GLY A 93 -5.50 -16.64 -7.89
C GLY A 93 -5.55 -15.31 -8.67
N SER A 94 -6.66 -15.00 -9.33
CA SER A 94 -6.84 -13.69 -9.97
C SER A 94 -7.17 -12.60 -8.95
N ALA A 95 -6.98 -11.33 -9.32
CA ALA A 95 -7.42 -10.22 -8.48
C ALA A 95 -8.94 -10.03 -8.60
N ASP A 96 -9.64 -9.95 -7.47
CA ASP A 96 -11.07 -9.62 -7.43
C ASP A 96 -11.29 -8.13 -7.66
N LEU A 97 -11.85 -7.78 -8.81
CA LEU A 97 -12.17 -6.41 -9.20
C LEU A 97 -13.56 -5.94 -8.75
N SER A 98 -14.35 -6.78 -8.07
CA SER A 98 -15.72 -6.46 -7.67
C SER A 98 -15.81 -5.17 -6.85
N TYR A 99 -14.83 -4.91 -5.99
CA TYR A 99 -14.75 -3.67 -5.19
C TYR A 99 -14.49 -2.44 -6.07
N VAL A 100 -13.64 -2.57 -7.09
CA VAL A 100 -13.35 -1.49 -8.05
C VAL A 100 -14.58 -1.19 -8.89
N GLU A 101 -15.26 -2.23 -9.39
CA GLU A 101 -16.49 -2.09 -10.16
C GLU A 101 -17.61 -1.48 -9.33
N ALA A 102 -17.80 -1.92 -8.07
CA ALA A 102 -18.79 -1.38 -7.16
C ALA A 102 -18.53 0.11 -6.86
N ALA A 103 -17.29 0.48 -6.55
CA ALA A 103 -16.92 1.87 -6.31
C ALA A 103 -17.14 2.75 -7.56
N ALA A 104 -16.72 2.25 -8.74
CA ALA A 104 -16.96 2.96 -10.00
C ALA A 104 -18.45 3.15 -10.29
N ALA A 105 -19.28 2.12 -10.05
CA ALA A 105 -20.72 2.20 -10.25
C ALA A 105 -21.38 3.19 -9.28
N GLU A 106 -20.97 3.20 -8.00
CA GLU A 106 -21.49 4.11 -6.98
C GLU A 106 -21.25 5.58 -7.36
N ILE A 107 -20.06 5.92 -7.86
CA ILE A 107 -19.72 7.31 -8.18
C ILE A 107 -20.25 7.79 -9.53
N ALA A 108 -20.58 6.90 -10.46
CA ALA A 108 -20.83 7.22 -11.88
C ALA A 108 -21.83 8.37 -12.10
N SER A 109 -22.94 8.38 -11.35
CA SER A 109 -23.97 9.44 -11.50
C SER A 109 -23.64 10.72 -10.74
N ALA A 110 -22.74 10.65 -9.76
CA ALA A 110 -22.37 11.79 -8.89
C ALA A 110 -21.14 12.55 -9.41
N LEU A 111 -20.35 11.96 -10.33
CA LEU A 111 -19.17 12.60 -10.88
C LEU A 111 -19.50 13.93 -11.58
N ALA A 112 -18.67 14.94 -11.35
CA ALA A 112 -18.69 16.18 -12.10
C ALA A 112 -18.48 15.94 -13.61
N TYR A 113 -18.91 16.89 -14.43
CA TYR A 113 -18.64 16.87 -15.86
C TYR A 113 -17.14 16.96 -16.13
N GLU A 114 -16.61 16.13 -17.03
CA GLU A 114 -15.18 16.03 -17.36
C GLU A 114 -14.26 15.68 -16.17
N ALA A 115 -14.78 15.08 -15.09
CA ALA A 115 -13.95 14.60 -14.00
C ALA A 115 -12.96 13.54 -14.50
N ILE A 116 -11.81 13.45 -13.81
CA ILE A 116 -10.81 12.41 -14.04
C ILE A 116 -10.95 11.36 -12.94
N VAL A 117 -11.14 10.09 -13.31
CA VAL A 117 -11.13 8.96 -12.37
C VAL A 117 -9.77 8.26 -12.45
N VAL A 118 -9.11 8.15 -11.32
CA VAL A 118 -7.77 7.57 -11.22
C VAL A 118 -7.84 6.22 -10.50
N ASN A 119 -7.46 5.16 -11.20
CA ASN A 119 -7.28 3.86 -10.59
C ASN A 119 -5.93 3.81 -9.86
N LYS A 120 -5.96 3.85 -8.53
CA LYS A 120 -4.78 3.84 -7.65
C LYS A 120 -4.50 2.45 -7.09
N SER A 121 -5.53 1.62 -6.95
CA SER A 121 -5.41 0.23 -6.50
C SER A 121 -4.51 -0.58 -7.42
N THR A 122 -3.84 -1.60 -6.87
CA THR A 122 -3.07 -2.56 -7.67
C THR A 122 -4.02 -3.49 -8.40
N VAL A 123 -4.07 -3.40 -9.71
CA VAL A 123 -5.09 -4.07 -10.55
C VAL A 123 -4.45 -4.76 -11.75
N PRO A 124 -5.04 -5.85 -12.28
CA PRO A 124 -4.61 -6.49 -13.51
C PRO A 124 -4.59 -5.56 -14.71
N VAL A 125 -3.76 -5.90 -15.70
CA VAL A 125 -3.70 -5.16 -16.97
C VAL A 125 -5.07 -5.18 -17.66
N GLY A 126 -5.53 -3.99 -18.09
CA GLY A 126 -6.86 -3.80 -18.70
C GLY A 126 -7.94 -3.30 -17.72
N SER A 127 -7.64 -3.13 -16.45
CA SER A 127 -8.60 -2.67 -15.43
C SER A 127 -9.09 -1.25 -15.67
N THR A 128 -8.29 -0.37 -16.28
CA THR A 128 -8.71 0.95 -16.71
C THR A 128 -9.96 0.86 -17.62
N ARG A 129 -9.97 -0.08 -18.56
CA ARG A 129 -11.13 -0.30 -19.46
C ARG A 129 -12.33 -0.93 -18.74
N VAL A 130 -12.11 -1.68 -17.66
CA VAL A 130 -13.20 -2.16 -16.81
C VAL A 130 -13.89 -1.00 -16.14
N VAL A 131 -13.14 -0.07 -15.54
CA VAL A 131 -13.68 1.14 -14.91
C VAL A 131 -14.45 2.00 -15.93
N GLU A 132 -13.90 2.25 -17.13
CA GLU A 132 -14.59 2.99 -18.20
C GLU A 132 -15.96 2.37 -18.56
N ARG A 133 -16.00 1.03 -18.69
CA ARG A 133 -17.25 0.32 -19.02
C ARG A 133 -18.30 0.42 -17.91
N VAL A 134 -17.86 0.41 -16.66
CA VAL A 134 -18.77 0.52 -15.49
C VAL A 134 -19.32 1.95 -15.37
N LEU A 135 -18.44 2.95 -15.50
CA LEU A 135 -18.84 4.36 -15.41
C LEU A 135 -19.85 4.76 -16.47
N LYS A 136 -19.71 4.25 -17.70
CA LYS A 136 -20.57 4.61 -18.85
C LYS A 136 -20.65 6.13 -19.08
N ARG A 137 -19.58 6.85 -18.82
CA ARG A 137 -19.45 8.31 -18.89
C ARG A 137 -18.38 8.68 -19.93
N PRO A 138 -18.75 8.99 -21.17
CA PRO A 138 -17.79 9.32 -22.24
C PRO A 138 -17.07 10.65 -22.02
N ASP A 139 -17.60 11.51 -21.16
CA ASP A 139 -16.99 12.77 -20.72
C ASP A 139 -15.92 12.56 -19.66
N VAL A 140 -15.90 11.42 -18.95
CA VAL A 140 -14.94 11.12 -17.89
C VAL A 140 -13.72 10.39 -18.47
N ARG A 141 -12.52 10.77 -18.03
CA ARG A 141 -11.27 10.09 -18.39
C ARG A 141 -10.83 9.19 -17.25
N VAL A 142 -10.40 7.96 -17.58
CA VAL A 142 -9.87 7.03 -16.60
C VAL A 142 -8.35 6.94 -16.75
N VAL A 143 -7.65 7.08 -15.65
CA VAL A 143 -6.19 7.11 -15.57
C VAL A 143 -5.71 5.99 -14.65
N SER A 144 -4.67 5.26 -15.01
CA SER A 144 -3.94 4.37 -14.13
C SER A 144 -2.79 5.12 -13.46
N ASN A 145 -2.79 5.18 -12.12
CA ASN A 145 -1.70 5.77 -11.34
C ASN A 145 -1.35 4.83 -10.19
N PRO A 146 -0.65 3.72 -10.49
CA PRO A 146 -0.32 2.73 -9.48
C PRO A 146 0.52 3.32 -8.35
N GLU A 147 0.35 2.79 -7.15
CA GLU A 147 1.14 3.17 -5.98
C GLU A 147 2.40 2.28 -5.85
N PHE A 148 3.43 2.81 -5.18
CA PHE A 148 4.67 2.10 -4.86
C PHE A 148 5.06 2.33 -3.39
N LEU A 149 4.05 2.40 -2.53
CA LEU A 149 4.21 2.65 -1.10
C LEU A 149 4.69 1.38 -0.38
N ARG A 150 5.54 1.56 0.61
CA ARG A 150 5.99 0.48 1.52
C ARG A 150 5.39 0.73 2.89
N GLU A 151 4.84 -0.30 3.51
CA GLU A 151 4.35 -0.24 4.88
C GLU A 151 5.48 0.17 5.83
N GLY A 152 5.19 1.12 6.72
CA GLY A 152 6.16 1.73 7.64
C GLY A 152 6.92 2.93 7.09
N SER A 153 6.87 3.20 5.77
CA SER A 153 7.51 4.38 5.14
C SER A 153 6.65 5.06 4.07
N ALA A 154 5.36 4.76 4.02
CA ALA A 154 4.49 5.18 2.93
C ALA A 154 4.33 6.70 2.81
N VAL A 155 4.36 7.44 3.90
CA VAL A 155 4.35 8.90 3.88
C VAL A 155 5.61 9.44 3.20
N ASP A 156 6.78 8.92 3.55
CA ASP A 156 8.05 9.33 2.93
C ASP A 156 8.12 8.87 1.47
N ASP A 157 7.66 7.64 1.15
CA ASP A 157 7.58 7.14 -0.22
C ASP A 157 6.64 7.99 -1.09
N PHE A 158 5.56 8.53 -0.53
CA PHE A 158 4.67 9.43 -1.24
C PHE A 158 5.27 10.82 -1.46
N LEU A 159 5.92 11.39 -0.42
CA LEU A 159 6.48 12.75 -0.46
C LEU A 159 7.84 12.83 -1.16
N LYS A 160 8.54 11.71 -1.29
CA LYS A 160 9.84 11.57 -1.96
C LYS A 160 9.87 10.31 -2.83
N PRO A 161 8.95 10.17 -3.78
CA PRO A 161 8.87 8.94 -4.57
C PRO A 161 10.03 8.86 -5.57
N ASP A 162 10.54 7.66 -5.81
CA ASP A 162 11.53 7.41 -6.87
C ASP A 162 10.95 7.75 -8.26
N ARG A 163 9.66 7.51 -8.45
CA ARG A 163 8.91 7.81 -9.67
C ARG A 163 7.42 7.88 -9.41
N VAL A 164 6.74 8.60 -10.27
CA VAL A 164 5.27 8.58 -10.41
C VAL A 164 4.95 8.04 -11.79
N VAL A 165 4.07 7.04 -11.88
CA VAL A 165 3.64 6.46 -13.16
C VAL A 165 2.20 6.87 -13.43
N VAL A 166 1.94 7.42 -14.61
CA VAL A 166 0.61 7.86 -15.04
C VAL A 166 0.31 7.27 -16.41
N GLY A 167 -0.65 6.35 -16.44
CA GLY A 167 -1.10 5.69 -17.66
C GLY A 167 -2.45 6.22 -18.11
N CYS A 168 -2.49 6.86 -19.28
CA CYS A 168 -3.73 7.36 -19.88
C CYS A 168 -3.57 7.52 -21.39
N GLU A 169 -4.64 7.25 -22.15
CA GLU A 169 -4.66 7.56 -23.59
C GLU A 169 -4.86 9.06 -23.83
N ASP A 170 -5.56 9.75 -22.93
CA ASP A 170 -5.74 11.20 -22.97
C ASP A 170 -4.56 11.90 -22.28
N ARG A 171 -3.75 12.58 -23.10
CA ARG A 171 -2.55 13.28 -22.61
C ARG A 171 -2.87 14.42 -21.63
N SER A 172 -4.01 15.09 -21.79
CA SER A 172 -4.40 16.20 -20.91
C SER A 172 -4.76 15.69 -19.51
N ALA A 173 -5.47 14.57 -19.42
CA ALA A 173 -5.76 13.91 -18.15
C ALA A 173 -4.48 13.38 -17.47
N ALA A 174 -3.54 12.80 -18.25
CA ALA A 174 -2.27 12.36 -17.72
C ALA A 174 -1.44 13.52 -17.14
N ILE A 175 -1.40 14.66 -17.82
CA ILE A 175 -0.72 15.87 -17.34
C ILE A 175 -1.39 16.40 -16.07
N ALA A 176 -2.72 16.45 -16.02
CA ALA A 176 -3.47 16.93 -14.87
C ALA A 176 -3.18 16.07 -13.60
N VAL A 177 -3.15 14.74 -13.76
CA VAL A 177 -2.78 13.83 -12.65
C VAL A 177 -1.31 13.98 -12.29
N GLY A 178 -0.40 14.07 -13.26
CA GLY A 178 1.01 14.29 -13.04
C GLY A 178 1.30 15.57 -12.24
N ALA A 179 0.59 16.66 -12.54
CA ALA A 179 0.74 17.95 -11.89
C ALA A 179 0.40 17.94 -10.38
N LEU A 180 -0.37 16.95 -9.90
CA LEU A 180 -0.63 16.79 -8.46
C LEU A 180 0.67 16.50 -7.69
N TYR A 181 1.69 15.99 -8.35
CA TYR A 181 2.98 15.60 -7.79
C TYR A 181 4.10 16.63 -8.04
N ASP A 182 3.82 17.79 -8.64
CA ASP A 182 4.86 18.78 -9.00
C ASP A 182 5.71 19.21 -7.80
N SER A 183 5.10 19.31 -6.60
CA SER A 183 5.77 19.74 -5.39
C SER A 183 6.73 18.68 -4.81
N VAL A 184 6.57 17.41 -5.15
CA VAL A 184 7.42 16.32 -4.63
C VAL A 184 8.66 16.07 -5.50
N ARG A 185 8.79 16.77 -6.64
CA ARG A 185 9.97 16.73 -7.54
C ARG A 185 10.35 15.33 -8.03
N ALA A 186 9.36 14.46 -8.18
CA ALA A 186 9.57 13.13 -8.71
C ALA A 186 9.65 13.11 -10.23
N GLN A 187 10.31 12.09 -10.78
CA GLN A 187 10.20 11.82 -12.21
C GLN A 187 8.80 11.27 -12.52
N VAL A 188 8.03 11.99 -13.33
CA VAL A 188 6.73 11.54 -13.81
C VAL A 188 6.90 10.80 -15.14
N ILE A 189 6.50 9.54 -15.16
CA ILE A 189 6.50 8.68 -16.35
C ILE A 189 5.08 8.64 -16.88
N VAL A 190 4.84 9.27 -18.02
CA VAL A 190 3.54 9.24 -18.73
C VAL A 190 3.59 8.16 -19.80
N THR A 191 2.63 7.24 -19.77
CA THR A 191 2.54 6.10 -20.71
C THR A 191 1.07 5.73 -20.97
N ASP A 192 0.82 4.66 -21.71
CA ASP A 192 -0.51 4.08 -21.87
C ASP A 192 -0.96 3.32 -20.60
N PRO A 193 -2.27 3.08 -20.42
CA PRO A 193 -2.78 2.42 -19.21
C PRO A 193 -2.20 1.01 -19.00
N ALA A 194 -2.09 0.20 -20.05
CA ALA A 194 -1.61 -1.17 -19.94
C ALA A 194 -0.14 -1.22 -19.49
N SER A 195 0.69 -0.30 -20.01
CA SER A 195 2.08 -0.17 -19.58
C SER A 195 2.18 0.27 -18.12
N ALA A 196 1.36 1.23 -17.67
CA ALA A 196 1.35 1.68 -16.28
C ALA A 196 0.95 0.55 -15.31
N GLU A 197 -0.12 -0.19 -15.64
CA GLU A 197 -0.57 -1.35 -14.88
C GLU A 197 0.51 -2.45 -14.85
N THR A 198 1.17 -2.73 -16.00
CA THR A 198 2.25 -3.71 -16.10
C THR A 198 3.47 -3.32 -15.26
N ILE A 199 3.86 -2.04 -15.24
CA ILE A 199 5.01 -1.57 -14.45
C ILE A 199 4.85 -1.93 -12.97
N LYS A 200 3.65 -1.79 -12.40
CA LYS A 200 3.39 -2.16 -11.00
C LYS A 200 3.61 -3.65 -10.75
N TYR A 201 3.01 -4.50 -11.59
CA TYR A 201 3.16 -5.96 -11.45
C TYR A 201 4.59 -6.42 -11.68
N ALA A 202 5.23 -5.91 -12.72
CA ALA A 202 6.62 -6.26 -13.02
C ALA A 202 7.57 -5.86 -11.89
N ALA A 203 7.40 -4.66 -11.31
CA ALA A 203 8.20 -4.22 -10.18
C ALA A 203 8.02 -5.13 -8.95
N ASN A 204 6.76 -5.43 -8.58
CA ASN A 204 6.49 -6.32 -7.45
C ASN A 204 7.01 -7.74 -7.69
N ALA A 205 6.81 -8.31 -8.88
CA ALA A 205 7.32 -9.64 -9.24
C ALA A 205 8.84 -9.70 -9.19
N PHE A 206 9.52 -8.65 -9.68
CA PHE A 206 10.98 -8.56 -9.62
C PHE A 206 11.50 -8.54 -8.17
N LEU A 207 10.89 -7.72 -7.31
CA LEU A 207 11.27 -7.65 -5.90
C LEU A 207 11.02 -8.99 -5.18
N ALA A 208 9.90 -9.64 -5.43
CA ALA A 208 9.61 -10.98 -4.90
C ALA A 208 10.64 -12.01 -5.38
N THR A 209 11.04 -11.94 -6.66
CA THR A 209 12.09 -12.81 -7.23
C THR A 209 13.44 -12.57 -6.55
N LYS A 210 13.81 -11.30 -6.29
CA LYS A 210 15.04 -10.97 -5.54
C LYS A 210 15.03 -11.61 -4.15
N LEU A 211 13.93 -11.51 -3.41
CA LEU A 211 13.82 -12.12 -2.07
C LEU A 211 13.92 -13.65 -2.14
N SER A 212 13.23 -14.29 -3.08
CA SER A 212 13.32 -15.74 -3.27
C SER A 212 14.75 -16.17 -3.61
N PHE A 213 15.44 -15.42 -4.48
CA PHE A 213 16.83 -15.66 -4.83
C PHE A 213 17.76 -15.54 -3.61
N VAL A 214 17.62 -14.44 -2.86
CA VAL A 214 18.46 -14.19 -1.67
C VAL A 214 18.26 -15.28 -0.62
N ASN A 215 17.02 -15.70 -0.38
CA ASN A 215 16.73 -16.81 0.56
C ASN A 215 17.32 -18.14 0.08
N ALA A 216 17.31 -18.41 -1.23
CA ALA A 216 17.98 -19.60 -1.77
C ALA A 216 19.51 -19.55 -1.58
N ILE A 217 20.12 -18.38 -1.76
CA ILE A 217 21.56 -18.19 -1.50
C ILE A 217 21.87 -18.34 0.00
N ALA A 218 20.99 -17.83 0.90
CA ALA A 218 21.17 -18.01 2.35
C ALA A 218 21.21 -19.51 2.71
N ALA A 219 20.30 -20.33 2.17
CA ALA A 219 20.31 -21.77 2.40
C ALA A 219 21.58 -22.46 1.84
N ILE A 220 22.13 -21.97 0.72
CA ILE A 220 23.41 -22.45 0.19
C ILE A 220 24.55 -22.08 1.13
N CYS A 221 24.60 -20.83 1.63
CA CYS A 221 25.62 -20.36 2.55
C CYS A 221 25.65 -21.22 3.82
N GLU A 222 24.49 -21.52 4.39
CA GLU A 222 24.38 -22.45 5.52
C GLU A 222 24.97 -23.82 5.21
N GLY A 223 24.71 -24.38 4.02
CA GLY A 223 25.21 -25.69 3.60
C GLY A 223 26.73 -25.75 3.37
N VAL A 224 27.36 -24.64 3.00
CA VAL A 224 28.80 -24.58 2.68
C VAL A 224 29.64 -23.85 3.77
N GLY A 225 28.99 -23.31 4.81
CA GLY A 225 29.67 -22.59 5.89
C GLY A 225 30.14 -21.19 5.48
N ALA A 226 29.48 -20.55 4.51
CA ALA A 226 29.73 -19.18 4.12
C ALA A 226 28.88 -18.19 4.93
N ASP A 227 29.39 -16.97 5.12
CA ASP A 227 28.61 -15.88 5.70
C ASP A 227 27.72 -15.22 4.64
N VAL A 228 26.40 -15.25 4.86
CA VAL A 228 25.44 -14.72 3.90
C VAL A 228 25.52 -13.21 3.78
N ASP A 229 25.82 -12.49 4.84
CA ASP A 229 25.92 -11.03 4.81
C ASP A 229 27.13 -10.60 3.95
N ASP A 230 28.27 -11.27 4.10
CA ASP A 230 29.45 -11.05 3.26
C ASP A 230 29.17 -11.35 1.77
N VAL A 231 28.44 -12.43 1.50
CA VAL A 231 28.04 -12.78 0.13
C VAL A 231 27.12 -11.71 -0.47
N MET A 232 26.09 -11.25 0.29
CA MET A 232 25.17 -10.22 -0.17
C MET A 232 25.87 -8.88 -0.37
N VAL A 233 26.77 -8.49 0.53
CA VAL A 233 27.59 -7.28 0.37
C VAL A 233 28.46 -7.38 -0.88
N GLY A 234 29.16 -8.51 -1.06
CA GLY A 234 30.01 -8.74 -2.24
C GLY A 234 29.23 -8.65 -3.55
N MET A 235 28.05 -9.28 -3.60
CA MET A 235 27.16 -9.20 -4.77
C MET A 235 26.64 -7.77 -4.99
N GLY A 236 26.26 -7.08 -3.92
CA GLY A 236 25.66 -5.74 -3.98
C GLY A 236 26.59 -4.66 -4.54
N TYR A 237 27.90 -4.83 -4.47
CA TYR A 237 28.87 -3.93 -5.08
C TYR A 237 28.85 -3.96 -6.63
N ASP A 238 28.31 -5.01 -7.25
CA ASP A 238 28.06 -4.99 -8.69
C ASP A 238 26.90 -4.05 -8.99
N LYS A 239 27.18 -2.96 -9.73
CA LYS A 239 26.18 -1.92 -10.08
C LYS A 239 24.96 -2.47 -10.86
N ARG A 240 25.08 -3.62 -11.51
CA ARG A 240 23.97 -4.28 -12.23
C ARG A 240 23.00 -4.96 -11.27
N ILE A 241 23.44 -5.29 -10.04
CA ILE A 241 22.67 -5.96 -9.00
C ILE A 241 22.16 -4.94 -7.99
N GLY A 242 23.05 -4.10 -7.43
CA GLY A 242 22.75 -3.14 -6.38
C GLY A 242 22.51 -3.79 -5.03
N THR A 243 22.44 -2.99 -3.98
CA THR A 243 22.32 -3.46 -2.59
C THR A 243 20.87 -3.66 -2.11
N GLU A 244 19.92 -3.05 -2.81
CA GLU A 244 18.53 -3.07 -2.38
C GLU A 244 17.90 -4.46 -2.53
N PHE A 245 17.11 -4.88 -1.54
CA PHE A 245 16.46 -6.20 -1.49
C PHE A 245 17.44 -7.39 -1.54
N LEU A 246 18.64 -7.25 -0.99
CA LEU A 246 19.62 -8.33 -0.84
C LEU A 246 19.73 -8.84 0.60
N ARG A 247 18.71 -8.71 1.41
CA ARG A 247 18.68 -9.27 2.77
C ARG A 247 17.77 -10.49 2.81
N PRO A 248 18.26 -11.65 3.24
CA PRO A 248 17.40 -12.82 3.48
C PRO A 248 16.42 -12.52 4.62
N GLY A 249 15.26 -13.18 4.59
CA GLY A 249 14.21 -12.98 5.57
C GLY A 249 13.08 -13.97 5.38
N PRO A 250 11.98 -13.86 6.14
CA PRO A 250 10.88 -14.82 6.11
C PRO A 250 10.12 -14.88 4.76
N GLY A 251 10.56 -14.09 3.79
CA GLY A 251 9.97 -14.02 2.45
C GLY A 251 9.04 -12.84 2.27
N TRP A 252 8.42 -12.77 1.09
CA TRP A 252 7.41 -11.79 0.79
C TRP A 252 6.09 -12.26 1.42
N GLY A 253 5.68 -11.60 2.47
CA GLY A 253 4.33 -11.67 2.98
C GLY A 253 3.85 -10.24 3.10
N GLY A 254 2.67 -9.93 2.63
CA GLY A 254 2.05 -8.66 2.99
C GLY A 254 1.96 -8.52 4.52
N SER A 255 1.15 -7.63 5.00
CA SER A 255 0.89 -7.42 6.44
C SER A 255 0.20 -8.61 7.16
N CYS A 256 0.03 -9.76 6.50
CA CYS A 256 -0.67 -10.91 7.04
C CYS A 256 0.25 -12.14 7.08
N PHE A 257 0.51 -12.65 8.28
CA PHE A 257 1.07 -13.98 8.51
C PHE A 257 -0.05 -15.00 8.71
N ASP A 258 0.20 -16.26 8.32
CA ASP A 258 -0.71 -17.35 8.68
C ASP A 258 -0.76 -17.52 10.19
N GLY A 259 -1.94 -17.78 10.75
CA GLY A 259 -2.11 -17.95 12.20
C GLY A 259 -1.29 -19.09 12.78
N SER A 260 -0.88 -20.08 11.98
CA SER A 260 0.00 -21.18 12.39
C SER A 260 1.49 -20.85 12.42
N GLU A 261 1.91 -19.76 11.79
CA GLU A 261 3.29 -19.27 11.86
C GLU A 261 3.64 -18.85 13.30
N THR A 262 4.92 -18.84 13.61
CA THR A 262 5.39 -18.54 14.97
C THR A 262 6.29 -17.31 14.98
N LEU A 263 6.24 -16.59 16.09
CA LEU A 263 7.18 -15.51 16.38
C LEU A 263 7.65 -15.59 17.82
N MET A 264 8.80 -14.98 18.10
CA MET A 264 9.31 -14.86 19.46
C MET A 264 8.80 -13.58 20.09
N ILE A 265 8.10 -13.74 21.20
CA ILE A 265 7.60 -12.63 22.02
C ILE A 265 8.28 -12.62 23.39
N ARG A 266 8.17 -11.49 24.07
CA ARG A 266 8.41 -11.35 25.50
C ARG A 266 7.20 -10.67 26.14
N ASP A 267 6.70 -11.27 27.21
CA ASP A 267 5.61 -10.75 28.03
C ASP A 267 5.95 -10.89 29.52
N SER A 268 4.97 -10.77 30.40
CA SER A 268 5.14 -10.95 31.85
C SER A 268 5.64 -12.34 32.26
N PHE A 269 5.56 -13.33 31.37
CA PHE A 269 6.07 -14.70 31.59
C PHE A 269 7.49 -14.90 31.04
N GLY A 270 8.06 -13.91 30.37
CA GLY A 270 9.40 -13.94 29.75
C GLY A 270 9.39 -14.24 28.25
N PRO A 271 10.59 -14.41 27.63
CA PRO A 271 10.71 -14.72 26.22
C PRO A 271 10.16 -16.11 25.90
N ARG A 272 9.31 -16.20 24.86
CA ARG A 272 8.74 -17.47 24.37
C ARG A 272 8.32 -17.38 22.92
N VAL A 273 8.20 -18.53 22.29
CA VAL A 273 7.67 -18.64 20.92
C VAL A 273 6.17 -18.88 20.99
N VAL A 274 5.40 -18.10 20.27
CA VAL A 274 3.93 -18.24 20.17
C VAL A 274 3.52 -18.28 18.70
N ARG A 275 2.34 -18.82 18.44
CA ARG A 275 1.72 -18.75 17.12
C ARG A 275 1.03 -17.39 16.95
N PHE A 276 0.90 -16.94 15.69
CA PHE A 276 0.21 -15.68 15.40
C PHE A 276 -1.26 -15.70 15.83
N ASP A 277 -1.95 -16.85 15.72
CA ASP A 277 -3.35 -17.00 16.16
C ASP A 277 -3.55 -16.95 17.68
N GLU A 278 -2.46 -17.04 18.46
CA GLU A 278 -2.49 -16.88 19.92
C GLU A 278 -2.33 -15.42 20.37
N LEU A 279 -1.82 -14.54 19.50
CA LEU A 279 -1.52 -13.14 19.85
C LEU A 279 -2.73 -12.32 20.29
N PRO A 280 -3.92 -12.44 19.65
CA PRO A 280 -5.09 -11.63 20.04
C PRO A 280 -5.55 -11.87 21.47
N ALA A 281 -5.19 -13.01 22.06
CA ALA A 281 -5.50 -13.36 23.45
C ALA A 281 -4.51 -12.77 24.48
N LEU A 282 -3.41 -12.16 24.04
CA LEU A 282 -2.37 -11.62 24.91
C LEU A 282 -2.58 -10.13 25.19
N PRO A 283 -2.27 -9.66 26.43
CA PRO A 283 -2.34 -8.25 26.76
C PRO A 283 -1.29 -7.44 25.96
N LEU A 284 -1.76 -6.52 25.13
CA LEU A 284 -0.90 -5.71 24.25
C LEU A 284 0.09 -4.83 25.04
N ALA A 285 -0.32 -4.34 26.21
CA ALA A 285 0.48 -3.42 27.02
C ALA A 285 1.83 -3.99 27.48
N ASP A 286 1.91 -5.32 27.63
CA ASP A 286 3.11 -6.03 28.11
C ASP A 286 3.77 -6.88 27.02
N LEU A 287 3.29 -6.75 25.76
CA LEU A 287 3.74 -7.57 24.65
C LEU A 287 4.88 -6.90 23.89
N GLU A 288 6.02 -7.57 23.84
CA GLU A 288 7.15 -7.19 22.99
C GLU A 288 7.42 -8.30 21.96
N VAL A 289 7.81 -7.92 20.78
CA VAL A 289 8.14 -8.83 19.67
C VAL A 289 9.62 -8.71 19.33
N LEU A 290 10.31 -9.85 19.17
CA LEU A 290 11.68 -9.86 18.71
C LEU A 290 11.75 -9.42 17.26
N SER A 291 12.34 -8.27 17.02
CA SER A 291 12.40 -7.66 15.69
C SER A 291 13.70 -6.88 15.47
N TRP A 292 14.00 -6.58 14.21
CA TRP A 292 15.11 -5.69 13.84
C TRP A 292 14.60 -4.28 13.61
N ALA A 293 15.17 -3.31 14.32
CA ALA A 293 15.00 -1.91 13.97
C ALA A 293 16.03 -1.49 12.90
N PRO A 294 15.75 -0.47 12.08
CA PRO A 294 16.69 0.03 11.09
C PRO A 294 18.06 0.38 11.72
N GLY A 295 19.14 -0.21 11.20
CA GLY A 295 20.51 0.01 11.69
C GLY A 295 20.96 -0.90 12.82
N GLN A 296 20.13 -1.79 13.33
CA GLN A 296 20.53 -2.80 14.32
C GLN A 296 21.18 -4.03 13.65
N VAL A 297 22.21 -4.56 14.29
CA VAL A 297 22.91 -5.78 13.86
C VAL A 297 22.33 -7.03 14.54
N ILE A 298 21.75 -6.86 15.73
CA ILE A 298 21.16 -7.94 16.55
C ILE A 298 19.69 -7.60 16.78
N PRO A 299 18.77 -8.58 16.65
CA PRO A 299 17.36 -8.34 16.95
C PRO A 299 17.15 -8.05 18.44
N GLU A 300 16.26 -7.14 18.74
CA GLU A 300 15.86 -6.77 20.09
C GLU A 300 14.35 -6.88 20.25
N PHE A 301 13.90 -7.05 21.49
CA PHE A 301 12.47 -7.00 21.80
C PHE A 301 11.96 -5.58 21.71
N GLN A 302 10.97 -5.37 20.86
CA GLN A 302 10.30 -4.08 20.64
C GLN A 302 8.84 -4.17 21.09
N PRO A 303 8.27 -3.11 21.69
CA PRO A 303 6.86 -3.11 22.07
C PRO A 303 5.95 -3.38 20.88
N ALA A 304 4.97 -4.26 21.04
CA ALA A 304 3.94 -4.49 20.05
C ALA A 304 2.97 -3.29 20.04
N LEU A 305 2.83 -2.64 18.89
CA LEU A 305 1.98 -1.46 18.76
C LEU A 305 0.51 -1.83 18.50
N ALA A 306 0.28 -2.91 17.78
CA ALA A 306 -1.05 -3.45 17.51
C ALA A 306 -0.95 -4.93 17.11
N VAL A 307 -2.02 -5.68 17.38
CA VAL A 307 -2.26 -7.02 16.81
C VAL A 307 -3.56 -6.93 16.02
N THR A 308 -3.51 -7.26 14.73
CA THR A 308 -4.71 -7.28 13.87
C THR A 308 -4.92 -8.68 13.32
N GLU A 309 -6.16 -9.15 13.40
CA GLU A 309 -6.59 -10.43 12.85
C GLU A 309 -7.54 -10.20 11.67
N ARG A 310 -7.35 -10.95 10.57
CA ARG A 310 -8.26 -10.95 9.42
C ARG A 310 -8.55 -12.38 9.01
N SER A 311 -9.80 -12.67 8.69
CA SER A 311 -10.16 -13.95 8.07
C SER A 311 -9.61 -14.00 6.66
N TYR A 312 -8.89 -15.08 6.33
CA TYR A 312 -8.40 -15.37 4.99
C TYR A 312 -9.01 -16.68 4.51
N HIS A 313 -9.51 -16.68 3.28
CA HIS A 313 -10.02 -17.87 2.60
C HIS A 313 -9.23 -18.05 1.30
N GLY A 314 -8.31 -19.00 1.25
CA GLY A 314 -7.48 -19.30 0.08
C GLY A 314 -6.40 -20.34 0.40
N GLU A 315 -5.70 -20.85 -0.63
CA GLU A 315 -4.56 -21.74 -0.42
C GLU A 315 -3.35 -20.96 0.07
N MET A 316 -2.77 -21.39 1.19
CA MET A 316 -1.52 -20.87 1.73
C MET A 316 -0.37 -21.74 1.24
N VAL A 317 0.65 -21.11 0.64
CA VAL A 317 1.88 -21.82 0.27
C VAL A 317 2.80 -21.86 1.49
N THR A 318 2.90 -23.03 2.11
CA THR A 318 3.84 -23.24 3.22
C THR A 318 5.22 -23.52 2.67
N ILE A 319 6.16 -22.62 2.85
CA ILE A 319 7.58 -22.85 2.58
C ILE A 319 8.19 -23.42 3.87
N ARG A 320 8.46 -24.72 3.88
CA ARG A 320 9.19 -25.36 4.98
C ARG A 320 10.68 -25.29 4.68
N SER A 321 11.45 -24.50 5.45
CA SER A 321 12.89 -24.72 5.54
C SER A 321 13.12 -25.96 6.40
N LYS A 322 13.95 -26.90 5.95
CA LYS A 322 14.52 -27.92 6.83
C LYS A 322 15.63 -27.23 7.61
N MET A 323 15.47 -27.13 8.92
CA MET A 323 16.60 -26.96 9.83
C MET A 323 17.50 -28.19 9.79
#